data_a5fb004bbab6b650775acdde02ea835d
#
_entry.id   a5fb004bbab6b650775acdde02ea835d
#
_cell.length_a   1.000
_cell.length_b   1.000
_cell.length_c   1.000
_cell.angle_alpha   90.00
_cell.angle_beta   90.00
_cell.angle_gamma   90.00
#
_symmetry.space_group_name_H-M   'P 1'
#
loop_
_entity.id
_entity.type
_entity.pdbx_description
1 polymer ?
#
loop_
_entity_poly.entity_id
_entity_poly.type
_entity_poly.pdbx_seq_one_letter_code
_entity_poly.pdbx_strand_id
1 'polypeptide(L)'
;MVALESVPTAMGASVAVSQLGGRGAVDRPNRAADLQPDLRALLATFLGALLFAFNIAPTVEHQVIAQSVSWWHVLGIALFSLIVSWLLVFQTRTEGVSDKDRVALTDTVTSTIFSYLIALIASYSMLWLFGYLNFGTPLDLQIMHTIILGYAATLGGAAGRVIL
;
A
#
# COMPACT_ATOMS: atom_id res chain seq x y z
N MET A 1 6.19 8.55 21.76
CA MET A 1 5.40 7.37 21.47
C MET A 1 3.96 7.70 21.04
N VAL A 2 3.25 8.58 21.77
CA VAL A 2 1.86 8.95 21.44
C VAL A 2 1.64 9.45 20.00
N ALA A 3 2.58 10.21 19.44
CA ALA A 3 2.46 10.73 18.07
C ALA A 3 2.56 9.64 16.98
N LEU A 4 3.28 8.56 17.24
CA LEU A 4 3.39 7.43 16.32
C LEU A 4 2.12 6.57 16.31
N GLU A 5 1.46 6.45 17.44
CA GLU A 5 0.21 5.67 17.56
C GLU A 5 -1.01 6.44 17.03
N SER A 6 -0.92 7.77 16.95
CA SER A 6 -2.03 8.58 16.43
C SER A 6 -2.26 8.43 14.93
N VAL A 7 -1.21 8.10 14.16
CA VAL A 7 -1.31 7.95 12.70
C VAL A 7 -2.17 6.74 12.32
N PRO A 8 -1.89 5.49 12.78
CA PRO A 8 -2.73 4.35 12.44
C PRO A 8 -4.15 4.48 13.01
N THR A 9 -4.29 5.11 14.18
CA THR A 9 -5.61 5.36 14.77
C THR A 9 -6.45 6.31 13.90
N ALA A 10 -5.86 7.40 13.42
CA ALA A 10 -6.53 8.34 12.50
C ALA A 10 -6.87 7.69 11.16
N MET A 11 -5.97 6.86 10.62
CA MET A 11 -6.21 6.11 9.38
C MET A 11 -7.30 5.05 9.58
N GLY A 12 -7.28 4.30 10.67
CA GLY A 12 -8.33 3.34 11.01
C GLY A 12 -9.69 4.01 11.20
N ALA A 13 -9.74 5.15 11.86
CA ALA A 13 -10.96 5.93 12.04
C ALA A 13 -11.51 6.44 10.69
N SER A 14 -10.65 6.91 9.77
CA SER A 14 -11.08 7.38 8.46
C SER A 14 -11.64 6.23 7.59
N VAL A 15 -11.02 5.06 7.65
CA VAL A 15 -11.51 3.85 6.99
C VAL A 15 -12.84 3.40 7.59
N ALA A 16 -12.97 3.39 8.92
CA ALA A 16 -14.21 3.04 9.60
C ALA A 16 -15.36 3.98 9.21
N VAL A 17 -15.10 5.29 9.17
CA VAL A 17 -16.10 6.29 8.76
C VAL A 17 -16.51 6.10 7.29
N SER A 18 -15.58 5.76 6.40
CA SER A 18 -15.90 5.53 4.98
C SER A 18 -16.71 4.25 4.76
N GLN A 19 -16.49 3.21 5.56
CA GLN A 19 -17.17 1.92 5.44
C GLN A 19 -18.49 1.86 6.21
N LEU A 20 -18.54 2.45 7.41
CA LEU A 20 -19.69 2.36 8.33
C LEU A 20 -20.56 3.60 8.32
N GLY A 21 -20.05 4.73 7.83
CA GLY A 21 -20.79 5.96 7.62
C GLY A 21 -21.76 5.81 6.47
N GLY A 22 -22.94 5.26 6.75
CA GLY A 22 -24.02 5.21 5.77
C GLY A 22 -24.36 6.62 5.26
N ARG A 23 -25.15 6.73 4.19
CA ARG A 23 -25.56 7.92 3.42
C ARG A 23 -25.98 9.20 4.19
N GLY A 24 -25.77 9.27 5.50
CA GLY A 24 -26.09 10.40 6.37
C GLY A 24 -24.86 11.09 6.99
N ALA A 25 -23.64 10.72 6.66
CA ALA A 25 -22.46 11.41 7.14
C ALA A 25 -22.32 12.75 6.39
N VAL A 26 -22.56 13.81 7.17
CA VAL A 26 -22.27 15.23 6.93
C VAL A 26 -21.54 15.52 5.63
N ASP A 27 -22.13 16.38 4.82
CA ASP A 27 -21.61 17.05 3.61
C ASP A 27 -20.31 17.80 3.92
N ARG A 28 -19.23 17.06 4.21
CA ARG A 28 -17.90 17.63 4.24
C ARG A 28 -17.44 17.76 2.80
N PRO A 29 -17.02 18.95 2.36
CA PRO A 29 -16.46 19.12 1.03
C PRO A 29 -15.35 18.10 0.88
N ASN A 30 -15.59 17.08 0.06
CA ASN A 30 -14.65 16.00 -0.18
C ASN A 30 -13.54 16.57 -1.07
N ARG A 31 -12.54 17.22 -0.45
CA ARG A 31 -11.38 17.78 -1.16
C ARG A 31 -10.65 16.74 -2.03
N ALA A 32 -10.85 15.48 -1.74
CA ALA A 32 -10.33 14.40 -2.58
C ALA A 32 -11.09 14.28 -3.92
N ALA A 33 -12.34 14.78 -4.00
CA ALA A 33 -13.10 14.76 -5.25
C ALA A 33 -12.57 15.79 -6.27
N ASP A 34 -11.86 16.83 -5.80
CA ASP A 34 -11.24 17.85 -6.66
C ASP A 34 -9.88 17.42 -7.23
N LEU A 35 -9.33 16.30 -6.75
CA LEU A 35 -8.05 15.76 -7.23
C LEU A 35 -8.26 15.02 -8.56
N GLN A 36 -7.23 15.11 -9.42
CA GLN A 36 -7.21 14.30 -10.63
C GLN A 36 -7.37 12.81 -10.27
N PRO A 37 -8.16 12.03 -11.03
CA PRO A 37 -8.45 10.63 -10.72
C PRO A 37 -7.19 9.77 -10.47
N ASP A 38 -6.15 9.99 -11.26
CA ASP A 38 -4.88 9.29 -11.10
C ASP A 38 -4.19 9.61 -9.77
N LEU A 39 -4.15 10.89 -9.39
CA LEU A 39 -3.55 11.32 -8.12
C LEU A 39 -4.32 10.75 -6.94
N ARG A 40 -5.64 10.73 -7.02
CA ARG A 40 -6.49 10.12 -6.00
C ARG A 40 -6.19 8.62 -5.84
N ALA A 41 -6.10 7.90 -6.97
CA ALA A 41 -5.77 6.46 -6.96
C ALA A 41 -4.37 6.20 -6.38
N LEU A 42 -3.38 7.02 -6.70
CA LEU A 42 -2.01 6.92 -6.17
C LEU A 42 -1.98 7.20 -4.67
N LEU A 43 -2.66 8.24 -4.21
CA LEU A 43 -2.75 8.58 -2.78
C LEU A 43 -3.49 7.49 -1.99
N ALA A 44 -4.59 6.97 -2.52
CA ALA A 44 -5.33 5.87 -1.91
C ALA A 44 -4.45 4.61 -1.77
N THR A 45 -3.69 4.28 -2.83
CA THR A 45 -2.74 3.18 -2.82
C THR A 45 -1.65 3.40 -1.77
N PHE A 46 -1.07 4.59 -1.72
CA PHE A 46 0.00 4.93 -0.78
C PHE A 46 -0.49 4.87 0.67
N LEU A 47 -1.64 5.47 0.97
CA LEU A 47 -2.22 5.46 2.32
C LEU A 47 -2.58 4.04 2.78
N GLY A 48 -3.17 3.24 1.90
CA GLY A 48 -3.47 1.84 2.21
C GLY A 48 -2.19 1.01 2.42
N ALA A 49 -1.19 1.19 1.57
CA ALA A 49 0.11 0.53 1.71
C ALA A 49 0.81 0.92 3.03
N LEU A 50 0.81 2.21 3.38
CA LEU A 50 1.36 2.70 4.65
C LEU A 50 0.66 2.09 5.85
N LEU A 51 -0.67 2.01 5.82
CA LEU A 51 -1.45 1.45 6.92
C LEU A 51 -1.05 0.00 7.20
N PHE A 52 -0.96 -0.83 6.16
CA PHE A 52 -0.57 -2.23 6.32
C PHE A 52 0.90 -2.37 6.68
N ALA A 53 1.80 -1.63 6.02
CA ALA A 53 3.21 -1.63 6.35
C ALA A 53 3.46 -1.19 7.79
N PHE A 54 2.75 -0.18 8.28
CA PHE A 54 2.85 0.32 9.65
C PHE A 54 2.43 -0.73 10.69
N ASN A 55 1.40 -1.53 10.39
CA ASN A 55 0.95 -2.58 11.31
C ASN A 55 1.94 -3.75 11.42
N ILE A 56 2.69 -4.04 10.35
CA ILE A 56 3.60 -5.20 10.29
C ILE A 56 5.04 -4.80 10.55
N ALA A 57 5.47 -3.61 10.13
CA ALA A 57 6.85 -3.16 10.28
C ALA A 57 7.40 -3.20 11.71
N PRO A 58 6.64 -2.87 12.78
CA PRO A 58 7.15 -2.95 14.15
C PRO A 58 7.32 -4.39 14.67
N THR A 59 6.84 -5.39 13.93
CA THR A 59 6.95 -6.79 14.34
C THR A 59 8.28 -7.39 13.90
N VAL A 60 8.72 -8.45 14.55
CA VAL A 60 9.98 -9.13 14.23
C VAL A 60 9.83 -10.17 13.10
N GLU A 61 8.60 -10.49 12.70
CA GLU A 61 8.31 -11.57 11.76
C GLU A 61 8.98 -11.35 10.40
N HIS A 62 8.92 -10.13 9.87
CA HIS A 62 9.57 -9.82 8.59
C HIS A 62 11.11 -10.00 8.64
N GLN A 63 11.74 -9.76 9.81
CA GLN A 63 13.18 -10.00 10.01
C GLN A 63 13.50 -11.48 10.03
N VAL A 64 12.72 -12.25 10.79
CA VAL A 64 12.90 -13.72 10.89
C VAL A 64 12.74 -14.34 9.51
N ILE A 65 11.74 -13.92 8.74
CA ILE A 65 11.53 -14.38 7.36
C ILE A 65 12.74 -13.99 6.51
N ALA A 66 13.18 -12.73 6.52
CA ALA A 66 14.30 -12.26 5.70
C ALA A 66 15.60 -13.01 5.98
N GLN A 67 15.84 -13.41 7.23
CA GLN A 67 17.04 -14.18 7.63
C GLN A 67 16.94 -15.68 7.30
N SER A 68 15.73 -16.21 7.13
CA SER A 68 15.51 -17.65 6.93
C SER A 68 15.30 -18.04 5.45
N VAL A 69 15.01 -17.07 4.58
CA VAL A 69 14.71 -17.34 3.16
C VAL A 69 15.92 -17.06 2.26
N SER A 70 16.02 -17.84 1.19
CA SER A 70 16.99 -17.59 0.12
C SER A 70 16.44 -16.60 -0.91
N TRP A 71 17.33 -16.06 -1.73
CA TRP A 71 16.97 -15.14 -2.84
C TRP A 71 15.88 -15.67 -3.76
N TRP A 72 15.82 -16.98 -4.00
CA TRP A 72 14.78 -17.59 -4.83
C TRP A 72 13.38 -17.45 -4.21
N HIS A 73 13.29 -17.56 -2.88
CA HIS A 73 12.03 -17.34 -2.17
C HIS A 73 11.61 -15.85 -2.22
N VAL A 74 12.58 -14.94 -2.08
CA VAL A 74 12.30 -13.49 -2.17
C VAL A 74 11.80 -13.12 -3.57
N LEU A 75 12.40 -13.68 -4.63
CA LEU A 75 11.91 -13.52 -6.00
C LEU A 75 10.50 -14.10 -6.18
N GLY A 76 10.24 -15.25 -5.57
CA GLY A 76 8.90 -15.86 -5.54
C GLY A 76 7.88 -14.96 -4.87
N ILE A 77 8.22 -14.36 -3.71
CA ILE A 77 7.35 -13.41 -2.99
C ILE A 77 7.10 -12.16 -3.85
N ALA A 78 8.13 -11.61 -4.48
CA ALA A 78 7.99 -10.44 -5.36
C ALA A 78 7.06 -10.73 -6.54
N LEU A 79 7.24 -11.86 -7.21
CA LEU A 79 6.38 -12.28 -8.33
C LEU A 79 4.94 -12.50 -7.86
N PHE A 80 4.75 -13.18 -6.73
CA PHE A 80 3.44 -13.41 -6.15
C PHE A 80 2.76 -12.08 -5.77
N SER A 81 3.50 -11.13 -5.20
CA SER A 81 3.00 -9.77 -4.89
C SER A 81 2.52 -9.04 -6.14
N LEU A 82 3.27 -9.15 -7.25
CA LEU A 82 2.87 -8.56 -8.53
C LEU A 82 1.59 -9.20 -9.08
N ILE A 83 1.47 -10.53 -9.00
CA ILE A 83 0.26 -11.26 -9.44
C ILE A 83 -0.94 -10.81 -8.61
N VAL A 84 -0.80 -10.77 -7.29
CA VAL A 84 -1.88 -10.33 -6.39
C VAL A 84 -2.24 -8.87 -6.66
N SER A 85 -1.25 -7.99 -6.82
CA SER A 85 -1.48 -6.58 -7.18
C SER A 85 -2.24 -6.47 -8.51
N TRP A 86 -1.87 -7.26 -9.51
CA TRP A 86 -2.55 -7.28 -10.80
C TRP A 86 -4.01 -7.74 -10.70
N LEU A 87 -4.27 -8.82 -9.96
CA LEU A 87 -5.63 -9.33 -9.74
C LEU A 87 -6.51 -8.28 -9.04
N LEU A 88 -5.98 -7.63 -8.02
CA LEU A 88 -6.73 -6.61 -7.26
C LEU A 88 -6.98 -5.34 -8.09
N VAL A 89 -6.01 -4.90 -8.88
CA VAL A 89 -6.20 -3.78 -9.82
C VAL A 89 -7.24 -4.14 -10.89
N PHE A 90 -7.25 -5.37 -11.35
CA PHE A 90 -8.24 -5.85 -12.32
C PHE A 90 -9.66 -5.83 -11.73
N GLN A 91 -9.85 -6.31 -10.51
CA GLN A 91 -11.15 -6.29 -9.82
C GLN A 91 -11.71 -4.87 -9.64
N THR A 92 -10.88 -3.92 -9.20
CA THR A 92 -11.32 -2.53 -9.01
C THR A 92 -11.79 -1.86 -10.29
N ARG A 93 -11.35 -2.36 -11.46
CA ARG A 93 -11.77 -1.84 -12.78
C ARG A 93 -13.10 -2.40 -13.26
N THR A 94 -13.47 -3.61 -12.84
CA THR A 94 -14.72 -4.25 -13.27
C THR A 94 -15.94 -3.73 -12.52
N GLU A 95 -15.78 -3.11 -11.36
CA GLU A 95 -16.88 -2.72 -10.47
C GLU A 95 -17.38 -1.27 -10.65
N GLY A 96 -17.05 -0.56 -11.71
CA GLY A 96 -17.84 0.61 -12.03
C GLY A 96 -17.19 1.96 -12.29
N VAL A 97 -16.03 2.01 -12.89
CA VAL A 97 -15.53 3.30 -13.41
C VAL A 97 -16.08 3.52 -14.83
N SER A 98 -16.89 4.55 -14.97
CA SER A 98 -17.42 5.01 -16.26
C SER A 98 -16.28 5.26 -17.25
N ASP A 99 -16.46 4.85 -18.49
CA ASP A 99 -15.48 4.92 -19.60
C ASP A 99 -14.99 6.34 -19.93
N LYS A 100 -15.56 7.37 -19.28
CA LYS A 100 -15.27 8.79 -19.54
C LYS A 100 -14.10 9.38 -18.73
N ASP A 101 -13.64 8.69 -17.66
CA ASP A 101 -12.59 9.21 -16.78
C ASP A 101 -11.25 8.47 -16.95
N ARG A 102 -11.02 7.91 -18.14
CA ARG A 102 -9.79 7.20 -18.45
C ARG A 102 -8.66 8.18 -18.71
N VAL A 103 -7.80 8.39 -17.72
CA VAL A 103 -6.56 9.16 -17.82
C VAL A 103 -5.34 8.22 -17.80
N ALA A 104 -4.15 8.73 -18.03
CA ALA A 104 -2.87 8.09 -18.41
C ALA A 104 -2.49 6.73 -17.74
N LEU A 105 -3.07 6.33 -16.63
CA LEU A 105 -2.92 4.99 -16.03
C LEU A 105 -3.90 3.97 -16.64
N THR A 106 -4.24 4.13 -17.91
CA THR A 106 -5.30 3.37 -18.59
C THR A 106 -4.95 1.91 -18.78
N ASP A 107 -3.66 1.56 -18.81
CA ASP A 107 -3.22 0.17 -18.93
C ASP A 107 -3.13 -0.49 -17.56
N THR A 108 -3.77 -1.66 -17.41
CA THR A 108 -3.76 -2.45 -16.18
C THR A 108 -2.35 -2.80 -15.74
N VAL A 109 -1.45 -3.07 -16.67
CA VAL A 109 -0.04 -3.40 -16.37
C VAL A 109 0.68 -2.21 -15.77
N THR A 110 0.55 -1.04 -16.39
CA THR A 110 1.16 0.20 -15.92
C THR A 110 0.66 0.55 -14.51
N SER A 111 -0.65 0.48 -14.29
CA SER A 111 -1.26 0.74 -12.98
C SER A 111 -0.77 -0.25 -11.91
N THR A 112 -0.59 -1.53 -12.26
CA THR A 112 -0.07 -2.55 -11.35
C THR A 112 1.38 -2.25 -10.95
N ILE A 113 2.23 -1.91 -11.92
CA ILE A 113 3.64 -1.58 -11.67
C ILE A 113 3.74 -0.36 -10.75
N PHE A 114 3.00 0.71 -11.02
CA PHE A 114 3.00 1.90 -10.16
C PHE A 114 2.49 1.58 -8.75
N SER A 115 1.43 0.78 -8.61
CA SER A 115 0.91 0.36 -7.31
C SER A 115 1.94 -0.43 -6.51
N TYR A 116 2.64 -1.34 -7.18
CA TYR A 116 3.70 -2.13 -6.55
C TYR A 116 4.89 -1.28 -6.12
N LEU A 117 5.34 -0.36 -6.98
CA LEU A 117 6.42 0.58 -6.64
C LEU A 117 6.04 1.45 -5.43
N ILE A 118 4.82 1.96 -5.37
CA ILE A 118 4.31 2.74 -4.23
C ILE A 118 4.33 1.89 -2.95
N ALA A 119 3.90 0.62 -3.02
CA ALA A 119 3.92 -0.29 -1.89
C ALA A 119 5.36 -0.57 -1.41
N LEU A 120 6.32 -0.73 -2.33
CA LEU A 120 7.74 -0.89 -1.97
C LEU A 120 8.31 0.38 -1.33
N ILE A 121 7.98 1.57 -1.84
CA ILE A 121 8.41 2.84 -1.25
C ILE A 121 7.83 3.00 0.16
N ALA A 122 6.54 2.69 0.36
CA ALA A 122 5.91 2.72 1.66
C ALA A 122 6.59 1.74 2.64
N SER A 123 6.87 0.52 2.19
CA SER A 123 7.56 -0.50 3.00
C SER A 123 8.98 -0.07 3.38
N TYR A 124 9.77 0.40 2.42
CA TYR A 124 11.11 0.90 2.67
C TYR A 124 11.11 2.06 3.67
N SER A 125 10.18 3.02 3.50
CA SER A 125 10.03 4.16 4.40
C SER A 125 9.70 3.73 5.83
N MET A 126 8.82 2.73 5.99
CA MET A 126 8.46 2.19 7.29
C MET A 126 9.63 1.45 7.95
N LEU A 127 10.34 0.61 7.21
CA LEU A 127 11.52 -0.09 7.72
C LEU A 127 12.61 0.88 8.17
N TRP A 128 12.80 1.97 7.42
CA TRP A 128 13.74 3.02 7.78
C TRP A 128 13.26 3.80 9.03
N LEU A 129 11.98 4.15 9.10
CA LEU A 129 11.39 4.87 10.23
C LEU A 129 11.48 4.08 11.54
N PHE A 130 11.29 2.76 11.48
CA PHE A 130 11.41 1.87 12.64
C PHE A 130 12.86 1.47 12.96
N GLY A 131 13.84 1.95 12.16
CA GLY A 131 15.26 1.71 12.40
C GLY A 131 15.77 0.33 12.01
N TYR A 132 14.98 -0.45 11.27
CA TYR A 132 15.41 -1.75 10.75
C TYR A 132 16.39 -1.62 9.58
N LEU A 133 16.30 -0.53 8.84
CA LEU A 133 17.23 -0.16 7.79
C LEU A 133 18.01 1.08 8.20
N ASN A 134 19.32 1.07 7.95
CA ASN A 134 20.21 2.21 8.15
C ASN A 134 21.26 2.24 7.03
N PHE A 135 22.05 3.30 6.96
CA PHE A 135 23.09 3.45 5.94
C PHE A 135 24.16 2.37 5.97
N GLY A 136 24.31 1.63 7.08
CA GLY A 136 25.25 0.51 7.23
C GLY A 136 24.66 -0.85 6.86
N THR A 137 23.34 -0.94 6.62
CA THR A 137 22.71 -2.20 6.25
C THR A 137 23.11 -2.59 4.82
N PRO A 138 23.60 -3.81 4.56
CA PRO A 138 23.90 -4.30 3.22
C PRO A 138 22.69 -4.18 2.28
N LEU A 139 22.93 -3.81 1.02
CA LEU A 139 21.85 -3.56 0.05
C LEU A 139 20.98 -4.78 -0.23
N ASP A 140 21.56 -5.96 -0.21
CA ASP A 140 20.86 -7.23 -0.37
C ASP A 140 19.81 -7.43 0.74
N LEU A 141 20.18 -7.18 1.99
CA LEU A 141 19.25 -7.25 3.11
C LEU A 141 18.18 -6.16 3.04
N GLN A 142 18.56 -4.94 2.63
CA GLN A 142 17.56 -3.85 2.43
C GLN A 142 16.50 -4.27 1.42
N ILE A 143 16.90 -4.84 0.30
CA ILE A 143 15.98 -5.31 -0.76
C ILE A 143 15.11 -6.46 -0.22
N MET A 144 15.70 -7.44 0.45
CA MET A 144 14.97 -8.58 1.01
C MET A 144 13.87 -8.13 1.99
N HIS A 145 14.22 -7.31 2.97
CA HIS A 145 13.26 -6.77 3.94
C HIS A 145 12.15 -5.96 3.27
N THR A 146 12.53 -5.11 2.29
CA THR A 146 11.57 -4.27 1.56
C THR A 146 10.57 -5.11 0.76
N ILE A 147 11.01 -6.17 0.09
CA ILE A 147 10.12 -7.04 -0.70
C ILE A 147 9.20 -7.84 0.21
N ILE A 148 9.71 -8.36 1.34
CA ILE A 148 8.90 -9.14 2.27
C ILE A 148 7.80 -8.28 2.91
N LEU A 149 8.13 -7.09 3.40
CA LEU A 149 7.12 -6.16 3.90
C LEU A 149 6.24 -5.62 2.77
N GLY A 150 6.81 -5.46 1.58
CA GLY A 150 6.14 -5.01 0.37
C GLY A 150 4.96 -5.88 -0.04
N TYR A 151 5.01 -7.18 0.21
CA TYR A 151 3.87 -8.08 -0.01
C TYR A 151 2.63 -7.64 0.77
N ALA A 152 2.77 -7.38 2.06
CA ALA A 152 1.66 -6.91 2.87
C ALA A 152 1.20 -5.49 2.48
N ALA A 153 2.14 -4.61 2.16
CA ALA A 153 1.84 -3.27 1.69
C ALA A 153 1.09 -3.25 0.35
N THR A 154 1.32 -4.22 -0.55
CA THR A 154 0.55 -4.32 -1.81
C THR A 154 -0.91 -4.65 -1.56
N LEU A 155 -1.20 -5.53 -0.60
CA LEU A 155 -2.58 -5.83 -0.18
C LEU A 155 -3.25 -4.57 0.39
N GLY A 156 -2.54 -3.83 1.24
CA GLY A 156 -3.01 -2.57 1.80
C GLY A 156 -3.27 -1.51 0.73
N GLY A 157 -2.37 -1.37 -0.22
CA GLY A 157 -2.51 -0.42 -1.33
C GLY A 157 -3.72 -0.71 -2.22
N ALA A 158 -3.97 -1.98 -2.49
CA ALA A 158 -5.16 -2.40 -3.22
C ALA A 158 -6.45 -2.17 -2.43
N ALA A 159 -6.45 -2.50 -1.14
CA ALA A 159 -7.57 -2.21 -0.24
C ALA A 159 -7.86 -0.69 -0.17
N GLY A 160 -6.82 0.15 -0.12
CA GLY A 160 -6.96 1.60 -0.13
C GLY A 160 -7.71 2.13 -1.35
N ARG A 161 -7.48 1.55 -2.52
CA ARG A 161 -8.21 1.92 -3.76
C ARG A 161 -9.68 1.54 -3.76
N VAL A 162 -10.04 0.46 -3.06
CA VAL A 162 -11.44 0.03 -2.95
C VAL A 162 -12.21 0.91 -1.97
N ILE A 163 -11.51 1.45 -0.96
CA ILE A 163 -12.13 2.17 0.16
C ILE A 163 -12.24 3.67 -0.11
N LEU A 164 -11.28 4.27 -0.79
CA LEU A 164 -11.18 5.72 -1.04
C LEU A 164 -11.55 6.09 -2.46
#